data_affd9169c5a5775198ca4f63322885d3
#
_entry.id   affd9169c5a5775198ca4f63322885d3
#
_cell.length_a   1.000
_cell.length_b   1.000
_cell.length_c   1.000
_cell.angle_alpha   90.00
_cell.angle_beta   90.00
_cell.angle_gamma   90.00
#
_symmetry.space_group_name_H-M   'P 1'
#
loop_
_entity.id
_entity.type
_entity.pdbx_description
1 polymer ?
#
loop_
_entity_poly.entity_id
_entity_poly.type
_entity_poly.pdbx_seq_one_letter_code
_entity_poly.pdbx_strand_id
1 'polypeptide(L)'
;MTVYATNDDLISIVGGEIFDNGVDDFTDELTRATSDVNRYIDVNWFQKTRGGSTKRIVSVGETFDPDKLTASQWKNSTIYLALYRYILPQLSPFRGSDSFMQQITFYKERYFEEVKEVMASGIEYDTNDDGSISQDEVYEHRQDRVYR
;
A
#
# COMPACT_ATOMS: atom_id res chain seq x y z
N MET A 1 3.88 -14.55 2.77
CA MET A 1 3.30 -13.19 2.68
C MET A 1 2.73 -12.99 1.28
N THR A 2 1.50 -12.55 1.18
CA THR A 2 0.89 -12.23 -0.10
C THR A 2 1.47 -10.92 -0.64
N VAL A 3 1.96 -10.93 -1.87
CA VAL A 3 2.42 -9.72 -2.58
C VAL A 3 1.21 -9.10 -3.28
N TYR A 4 1.02 -7.79 -3.12
CA TYR A 4 -0.19 -7.12 -3.60
C TYR A 4 -0.20 -6.80 -5.09
N ALA A 5 0.95 -6.82 -5.76
CA ALA A 5 1.06 -6.47 -7.15
C ALA A 5 2.08 -7.34 -7.89
N THR A 6 1.89 -7.47 -9.19
CA THR A 6 2.75 -8.24 -10.09
C THR A 6 3.41 -7.33 -11.13
N ASN A 7 4.37 -7.86 -11.89
CA ASN A 7 4.96 -7.14 -13.02
C ASN A 7 3.90 -6.72 -14.05
N ASP A 8 2.90 -7.56 -14.29
CA ASP A 8 1.81 -7.22 -15.21
C ASP A 8 0.98 -6.04 -14.71
N ASP A 9 0.72 -5.98 -13.41
CA ASP A 9 0.05 -4.83 -12.79
C ASP A 9 0.88 -3.55 -12.95
N LEU A 10 2.20 -3.65 -12.79
CA LEU A 10 3.12 -2.55 -12.99
C LEU A 10 3.07 -2.04 -14.44
N ILE A 11 3.11 -2.94 -15.43
CA ILE A 11 3.01 -2.60 -16.85
C ILE A 11 1.71 -1.87 -17.15
N SER A 12 0.61 -2.26 -16.52
CA SER A 12 -0.69 -1.64 -16.75
C SER A 12 -0.74 -0.16 -16.32
N ILE A 13 0.14 0.25 -15.43
CA ILE A 13 0.21 1.64 -14.94
C ILE A 13 1.26 2.46 -15.67
N VAL A 14 2.47 1.94 -15.84
CA VAL A 14 3.60 2.70 -16.40
C VAL A 14 3.99 2.30 -17.82
N GLY A 15 3.41 1.23 -18.35
CA GLY A 15 3.79 0.67 -19.65
C GLY A 15 5.03 -0.21 -19.58
N GLY A 16 5.27 -0.92 -20.69
CA GLY A 16 6.36 -1.91 -20.76
C GLY A 16 7.76 -1.33 -20.91
N GLU A 17 7.90 -0.07 -21.22
CA GLU A 17 9.20 0.59 -21.45
C GLU A 17 10.11 0.57 -20.23
N ILE A 18 9.54 0.46 -19.05
CA ILE A 18 10.31 0.40 -17.81
C ILE A 18 11.22 -0.83 -17.75
N PHE A 19 10.88 -1.88 -18.50
CA PHE A 19 11.67 -3.12 -18.59
C PHE A 19 12.80 -3.05 -19.63
N ASP A 20 12.88 -1.97 -20.40
CA ASP A 20 13.87 -1.82 -21.47
C ASP A 20 15.25 -1.36 -20.97
N ASN A 21 15.41 -1.13 -19.67
CA ASN A 21 16.64 -0.62 -19.06
C ASN A 21 17.51 -1.72 -18.44
N GLY A 22 17.40 -2.95 -18.96
CA GLY A 22 18.20 -4.07 -18.48
C GLY A 22 17.67 -4.77 -17.23
N VAL A 23 16.55 -4.32 -16.70
CA VAL A 23 15.83 -4.98 -15.60
C VAL A 23 14.49 -5.43 -16.14
N ASP A 24 14.28 -6.72 -16.20
CA ASP A 24 13.07 -7.33 -16.76
C ASP A 24 12.14 -7.90 -15.70
N ASP A 25 12.50 -7.79 -14.42
CA ASP A 25 11.72 -8.31 -13.31
C ASP A 25 11.86 -7.38 -12.09
N PHE A 26 10.72 -6.90 -11.58
CA PHE A 26 10.65 -6.06 -10.39
C PHE A 26 9.92 -6.75 -9.22
N THR A 27 9.90 -8.07 -9.22
CA THR A 27 9.23 -8.86 -8.16
C THR A 27 9.81 -8.54 -6.78
N ASP A 28 11.12 -8.39 -6.65
CA ASP A 28 11.75 -8.06 -5.38
C ASP A 28 11.34 -6.67 -4.88
N GLU A 29 11.28 -5.70 -5.78
CA GLU A 29 10.87 -4.33 -5.47
C GLU A 29 9.41 -4.29 -5.05
N LEU A 30 8.54 -5.03 -5.73
CA LEU A 30 7.13 -5.15 -5.38
C LEU A 30 6.93 -5.85 -4.04
N THR A 31 7.76 -6.84 -3.74
CA THR A 31 7.74 -7.52 -2.43
C THR A 31 8.15 -6.57 -1.31
N ARG A 32 9.19 -5.79 -1.51
CA ARG A 32 9.62 -4.76 -0.54
C ARG A 32 8.53 -3.71 -0.33
N ALA A 33 7.92 -3.26 -1.43
CA ALA A 33 6.83 -2.29 -1.37
C ALA A 33 5.63 -2.85 -0.60
N THR A 34 5.30 -4.12 -0.80
CA THR A 34 4.24 -4.80 -0.02
C THR A 34 4.57 -4.77 1.48
N SER A 35 5.80 -5.05 1.85
CA SER A 35 6.24 -4.99 3.25
C SER A 35 6.11 -3.58 3.83
N ASP A 36 6.47 -2.56 3.05
CA ASP A 36 6.35 -1.17 3.49
C ASP A 36 4.89 -0.75 3.65
N VAL A 37 4.01 -1.16 2.74
CA VAL A 37 2.56 -0.92 2.84
C VAL A 37 2.01 -1.60 4.09
N ASN A 38 2.39 -2.84 4.35
CA ASN A 38 1.96 -3.57 5.56
C ASN A 38 2.40 -2.86 6.83
N ARG A 39 3.63 -2.35 6.86
CA ARG A 39 4.12 -1.57 8.00
C ARG A 39 3.32 -0.30 8.19
N TYR A 40 3.02 0.39 7.10
CA TYR A 40 2.20 1.60 7.16
C TYR A 40 0.82 1.32 7.75
N ILE A 41 0.18 0.25 7.30
CA ILE A 41 -1.15 -0.15 7.78
C ILE A 41 -1.08 -0.53 9.26
N ASP A 42 -0.09 -1.30 9.66
CA ASP A 42 0.10 -1.70 11.05
C ASP A 42 0.25 -0.48 11.96
N VAL A 43 1.17 0.42 11.63
CA VAL A 43 1.49 1.58 12.48
C VAL A 43 0.36 2.62 12.47
N ASN A 44 -0.21 2.91 11.31
CA ASN A 44 -1.12 4.04 11.15
C ASN A 44 -2.60 3.66 11.32
N TRP A 45 -2.92 2.39 11.27
CA TRP A 45 -4.29 1.91 11.39
C TRP A 45 -4.46 0.86 12.48
N PHE A 46 -3.77 -0.27 12.38
CA PHE A 46 -4.00 -1.40 13.29
C PHE A 46 -3.67 -1.06 14.74
N GLN A 47 -2.50 -0.49 15.00
CA GLN A 47 -2.08 -0.13 16.37
C GLN A 47 -2.93 1.00 16.95
N LYS A 48 -3.38 1.92 16.10
CA LYS A 48 -4.25 3.02 16.54
C LYS A 48 -5.65 2.56 16.93
N THR A 49 -6.13 1.45 16.35
CA THR A 49 -7.43 0.89 16.71
C THR A 49 -7.43 0.20 18.08
N ARG A 50 -6.26 -0.18 18.60
CA ARG A 50 -6.13 -0.81 19.92
C ARG A 50 -6.48 0.12 21.08
N GLY A 51 -6.16 1.39 20.97
CA GLY A 51 -6.30 2.34 22.07
C GLY A 51 -7.35 3.41 21.86
N GLY A 52 -8.03 3.40 20.73
CA GLY A 52 -8.91 4.49 20.32
C GLY A 52 -10.35 4.33 20.75
N SER A 53 -11.06 5.42 20.65
CA SER A 53 -12.52 5.52 20.84
C SER A 53 -13.30 4.90 19.67
N THR A 54 -12.61 4.44 18.65
CA THR A 54 -13.20 3.81 17.47
C THR A 54 -13.36 2.31 17.67
N LYS A 55 -14.16 1.69 16.81
CA LYS A 55 -14.45 0.26 16.80
C LYS A 55 -13.19 -0.56 17.00
N ARG A 56 -13.14 -1.29 18.09
CA ARG A 56 -12.02 -2.19 18.38
C ARG A 56 -12.05 -3.37 17.43
N ILE A 57 -10.97 -3.54 16.68
CA ILE A 57 -10.81 -4.64 15.75
C ILE A 57 -10.32 -5.87 16.50
N VAL A 58 -9.45 -5.67 17.49
CA VAL A 58 -8.70 -6.76 18.11
C VAL A 58 -8.60 -6.59 19.61
N SER A 59 -8.47 -7.71 20.30
CA SER A 59 -8.14 -7.77 21.71
C SER A 59 -6.72 -7.28 21.98
N VAL A 60 -6.48 -6.79 23.19
CA VAL A 60 -5.13 -6.43 23.63
C VAL A 60 -4.21 -7.64 23.46
N GLY A 61 -3.12 -7.47 22.72
CA GLY A 61 -2.12 -8.54 22.51
C GLY A 61 -2.20 -9.23 21.15
N GLU A 62 -3.23 -8.98 20.34
CA GLU A 62 -3.26 -9.51 18.98
C GLU A 62 -2.25 -8.83 18.09
N THR A 63 -1.67 -9.60 17.16
CA THR A 63 -0.69 -9.15 16.18
C THR A 63 -1.40 -8.88 14.86
N PHE A 64 -0.94 -7.85 14.15
CA PHE A 64 -1.42 -7.57 12.80
C PHE A 64 -1.05 -8.70 11.85
N ASP A 65 -2.04 -9.23 11.14
CA ASP A 65 -1.85 -10.25 10.11
C ASP A 65 -2.18 -9.67 8.73
N PRO A 66 -1.16 -9.39 7.89
CA PRO A 66 -1.38 -8.84 6.56
C PRO A 66 -2.23 -9.73 5.64
N ASP A 67 -2.23 -11.05 5.87
CA ASP A 67 -2.99 -11.97 5.04
C ASP A 67 -4.51 -11.86 5.25
N LYS A 68 -4.93 -11.18 6.31
CA LYS A 68 -6.34 -10.86 6.55
C LYS A 68 -6.83 -9.62 5.78
N LEU A 69 -5.92 -8.87 5.17
CA LEU A 69 -6.27 -7.74 4.31
C LEU A 69 -6.72 -8.21 2.93
N THR A 70 -7.60 -7.44 2.30
CA THR A 70 -7.97 -7.66 0.89
C THR A 70 -6.89 -7.11 -0.02
N ALA A 71 -6.15 -7.99 -0.69
CA ALA A 71 -4.98 -7.62 -1.50
C ALA A 71 -5.31 -6.58 -2.58
N SER A 72 -6.48 -6.67 -3.21
CA SER A 72 -6.87 -5.78 -4.29
C SER A 72 -7.02 -4.32 -3.86
N GLN A 73 -7.32 -4.05 -2.59
CA GLN A 73 -7.38 -2.68 -2.07
C GLN A 73 -6.01 -1.99 -2.06
N TRP A 74 -4.94 -2.76 -1.93
CA TRP A 74 -3.58 -2.24 -1.72
C TRP A 74 -2.68 -2.39 -2.93
N LYS A 75 -3.22 -2.91 -4.04
CA LYS A 75 -2.45 -3.12 -5.27
C LYS A 75 -1.87 -1.82 -5.82
N ASN A 76 -2.69 -0.81 -6.02
CA ASN A 76 -2.24 0.47 -6.57
C ASN A 76 -1.27 1.19 -5.63
N SER A 77 -1.54 1.18 -4.34
CA SER A 77 -0.63 1.76 -3.34
C SER A 77 0.74 1.10 -3.39
N THR A 78 0.77 -0.22 -3.52
CA THR A 78 2.02 -0.98 -3.61
C THR A 78 2.81 -0.61 -4.87
N ILE A 79 2.13 -0.49 -6.00
CA ILE A 79 2.78 -0.12 -7.27
C ILE A 79 3.37 1.29 -7.19
N TYR A 80 2.62 2.26 -6.70
CA TYR A 80 3.10 3.64 -6.58
C TYR A 80 4.28 3.74 -5.62
N LEU A 81 4.23 3.03 -4.48
CA LEU A 81 5.34 3.01 -3.53
C LEU A 81 6.58 2.36 -4.14
N ALA A 82 6.42 1.23 -4.82
CA ALA A 82 7.52 0.57 -5.51
C ALA A 82 8.18 1.49 -6.53
N LEU A 83 7.37 2.20 -7.33
CA LEU A 83 7.87 3.11 -8.35
C LEU A 83 8.71 4.23 -7.76
N TYR A 84 8.19 4.98 -6.80
CA TYR A 84 8.92 6.14 -6.30
C TYR A 84 10.09 5.78 -5.40
N ARG A 85 10.01 4.67 -4.69
CA ARG A 85 10.97 4.33 -3.64
C ARG A 85 12.08 3.40 -4.13
N TYR A 86 11.76 2.45 -5.00
CA TYR A 86 12.69 1.38 -5.39
C TYR A 86 13.02 1.37 -6.87
N ILE A 87 12.02 1.48 -7.74
CA ILE A 87 12.20 1.26 -9.17
C ILE A 87 12.81 2.48 -9.87
N LEU A 88 12.20 3.64 -9.75
CA LEU A 88 12.69 4.85 -10.42
C LEU A 88 14.07 5.30 -9.90
N PRO A 89 14.35 5.29 -8.60
CA PRO A 89 15.69 5.59 -8.11
C PRO A 89 16.76 4.63 -8.65
N GLN A 90 16.42 3.34 -8.83
CA GLN A 90 17.33 2.35 -9.41
C GLN A 90 17.63 2.64 -10.87
N LEU A 91 16.66 3.15 -11.62
CA LEU A 91 16.79 3.46 -13.05
C LEU A 91 17.41 4.84 -13.31
N SER A 92 17.38 5.74 -12.34
CA SER A 92 17.84 7.12 -12.50
C SER A 92 19.29 7.26 -12.97
N PRO A 93 20.26 6.39 -12.57
CA PRO A 93 21.63 6.48 -13.07
C PRO A 93 21.75 6.27 -14.58
N PHE A 94 20.80 5.60 -15.20
CA PHE A 94 20.82 5.29 -16.62
C PHE A 94 20.19 6.39 -17.48
N ARG A 95 19.41 7.28 -16.91
CA ARG A 95 18.68 8.31 -17.66
C ARG A 95 18.93 9.73 -17.16
N GLY A 96 19.64 9.92 -16.10
CA GLY A 96 20.16 11.17 -15.53
C GLY A 96 19.41 12.43 -15.94
N SER A 97 18.16 12.64 -15.50
CA SER A 97 17.45 13.85 -15.85
C SER A 97 16.45 14.25 -14.76
N ASP A 98 16.09 15.52 -14.76
CA ASP A 98 15.07 16.10 -13.90
C ASP A 98 13.70 15.44 -14.07
N SER A 99 13.44 14.80 -15.23
CA SER A 99 12.20 14.09 -15.49
C SER A 99 12.02 12.89 -14.57
N PHE A 100 13.10 12.19 -14.18
CA PHE A 100 13.02 11.12 -13.19
C PHE A 100 12.62 11.64 -11.81
N MET A 101 13.18 12.77 -11.40
CA MET A 101 12.81 13.40 -10.13
C MET A 101 11.36 13.83 -10.13
N GLN A 102 10.85 14.34 -11.24
CA GLN A 102 9.44 14.70 -11.39
C GLN A 102 8.54 13.46 -11.31
N GLN A 103 8.94 12.36 -11.94
CA GLN A 103 8.19 11.10 -11.86
C GLN A 103 8.19 10.53 -10.45
N ILE A 104 9.32 10.55 -9.76
CA ILE A 104 9.42 10.11 -8.37
C ILE A 104 8.47 10.92 -7.48
N THR A 105 8.47 12.22 -7.62
CA THR A 105 7.58 13.11 -6.86
C THR A 105 6.11 12.84 -7.20
N PHE A 106 5.80 12.64 -8.48
CA PHE A 106 4.44 12.33 -8.94
C PHE A 106 3.91 11.05 -8.30
N TYR A 107 4.68 9.95 -8.35
CA TYR A 107 4.24 8.67 -7.79
C TYR A 107 4.23 8.67 -6.27
N LYS A 108 5.09 9.44 -5.63
CA LYS A 108 5.04 9.64 -4.18
C LYS A 108 3.73 10.29 -3.76
N GLU A 109 3.31 11.33 -4.45
CA GLU A 109 2.03 12.00 -4.20
C GLU A 109 0.85 11.07 -4.48
N ARG A 110 0.90 10.31 -5.57
CA ARG A 110 -0.12 9.31 -5.90
C ARG A 110 -0.24 8.23 -4.83
N TYR A 111 0.88 7.79 -4.27
CA TYR A 111 0.87 6.82 -3.18
C TYR A 111 0.11 7.35 -1.96
N PHE A 112 0.41 8.55 -1.52
CA PHE A 112 -0.27 9.13 -0.36
C PHE A 112 -1.75 9.38 -0.62
N GLU A 113 -2.11 9.83 -1.81
CA GLU A 113 -3.51 9.99 -2.21
C GLU A 113 -4.26 8.65 -2.19
N GLU A 114 -3.67 7.62 -2.77
CA GLU A 114 -4.28 6.29 -2.85
C GLU A 114 -4.49 5.69 -1.46
N VAL A 115 -3.47 5.76 -0.60
CA VAL A 115 -3.58 5.28 0.78
C VAL A 115 -4.68 6.02 1.53
N LYS A 116 -4.76 7.33 1.37
CA LYS A 116 -5.79 8.15 2.00
C LYS A 116 -7.19 7.75 1.52
N GLU A 117 -7.35 7.51 0.22
CA GLU A 117 -8.64 7.07 -0.35
C GLU A 117 -9.05 5.68 0.16
N VAL A 118 -8.12 4.73 0.23
CA VAL A 118 -8.41 3.40 0.76
C VAL A 118 -8.83 3.48 2.23
N MET A 119 -8.12 4.25 3.03
CA MET A 119 -8.46 4.42 4.44
C MET A 119 -9.81 5.10 4.61
N ALA A 120 -10.16 6.05 3.77
CA ALA A 120 -11.45 6.74 3.82
C ALA A 120 -12.60 5.85 3.35
N SER A 121 -12.38 4.99 2.36
CA SER A 121 -13.41 4.07 1.86
C SER A 121 -13.66 2.89 2.80
N GLY A 122 -12.73 2.60 3.69
CA GLY A 122 -12.81 1.50 4.65
C GLY A 122 -11.84 0.37 4.33
N ILE A 123 -10.99 0.05 5.30
CA ILE A 123 -10.04 -1.06 5.19
C ILE A 123 -10.77 -2.37 5.46
N GLU A 124 -10.71 -3.28 4.51
CA GLU A 124 -11.26 -4.62 4.64
C GLU A 124 -10.25 -5.52 5.36
N TYR A 125 -10.66 -6.05 6.51
CA TYR A 125 -9.83 -6.91 7.34
C TYR A 125 -10.67 -8.06 7.88
N ASP A 126 -10.31 -9.30 7.52
CA ASP A 126 -11.02 -10.53 7.89
C ASP A 126 -10.71 -10.89 9.36
N THR A 127 -11.39 -10.23 10.27
CA THR A 127 -11.11 -10.33 11.71
C THR A 127 -11.37 -11.73 12.26
N ASN A 128 -12.40 -12.41 11.76
CA ASN A 128 -12.77 -13.75 12.23
C ASN A 128 -12.11 -14.88 11.43
N ASP A 129 -11.31 -14.54 10.41
CA ASP A 129 -10.55 -15.49 9.58
C ASP A 129 -11.44 -16.54 8.90
N ASP A 130 -12.62 -16.12 8.45
CA ASP A 130 -13.57 -17.00 7.75
C ASP A 130 -13.41 -17.01 6.22
N GLY A 131 -12.45 -16.22 5.70
CA GLY A 131 -12.17 -16.11 4.26
C GLY A 131 -13.09 -15.15 3.52
N SER A 132 -13.99 -14.45 4.18
CA SER A 132 -14.86 -13.47 3.56
C SER A 132 -14.94 -12.18 4.38
N ILE A 133 -15.27 -11.07 3.73
CA ILE A 133 -15.39 -9.76 4.38
C ILE A 133 -16.87 -9.43 4.55
N SER A 134 -17.31 -9.31 5.80
CA SER A 134 -18.63 -8.82 6.15
C SER A 134 -18.65 -7.29 6.29
N GLN A 135 -19.83 -6.69 6.36
CA GLN A 135 -19.93 -5.24 6.60
C GLN A 135 -19.26 -4.79 7.90
N ASP A 136 -19.25 -5.66 8.91
CA ASP A 136 -18.60 -5.37 10.19
C ASP A 136 -17.08 -5.42 10.11
N GLU A 137 -16.54 -5.95 9.04
CA GLU A 137 -15.10 -6.07 8.79
C GLU A 137 -14.55 -5.02 7.82
N VAL A 138 -15.33 -3.98 7.55
CA VAL A 138 -14.90 -2.79 6.80
C VAL A 138 -14.70 -1.66 7.80
N TYR A 139 -13.45 -1.21 7.95
CA TYR A 139 -13.05 -0.27 8.99
C TYR A 139 -12.67 1.07 8.40
N GLU A 140 -13.58 2.03 8.46
CA GLU A 140 -13.32 3.39 8.03
C GLU A 140 -12.37 4.08 9.01
N HIS A 141 -11.30 4.63 8.49
CA HIS A 141 -10.43 5.53 9.24
C HIS A 141 -10.99 6.95 9.14
N ARG A 142 -11.80 7.30 10.10
CA ARG A 142 -12.20 8.70 10.25
C ARG A 142 -11.04 9.45 10.86
N GLN A 143 -10.49 10.39 10.10
CA GLN A 143 -9.62 11.38 10.70
C GLN A 143 -10.41 12.00 11.85
N ASP A 144 -9.79 12.02 13.02
CA ASP A 144 -10.38 12.67 14.18
C ASP A 144 -10.76 14.09 13.78
N ARG A 145 -12.03 14.28 13.50
CA ARG A 145 -12.53 15.62 13.41
C ARG A 145 -12.38 16.20 14.79
N VAL A 146 -11.63 17.27 14.87
CA VAL A 146 -11.56 18.06 16.08
C VAL A 146 -13.00 18.54 16.33
N TYR A 147 -13.69 17.83 17.19
CA TYR A 147 -14.95 18.31 17.69
C TYR A 147 -14.65 19.39 18.69
N ARG A 148 -15.27 20.49 18.49
CA ARG A 148 -15.28 21.55 19.47
C ARG A 148 -16.15 21.18 20.66
#